data_21c79a28ad80599ea2ec23756e9316e1
#
_entry.id   21c79a28ad80599ea2ec23756e9316e1
#
_cell.length_a   1.000
_cell.length_b   1.000
_cell.length_c   1.000
_cell.angle_alpha   90.00
_cell.angle_beta   90.00
_cell.angle_gamma   90.00
#
_symmetry.space_group_name_H-M   'P 1'
#
loop_
_entity.id
_entity.type
_entity.pdbx_description
1 polymer ?
#
loop_
_entity_poly.entity_id
_entity_poly.type
_entity_poly.pdbx_seq_one_letter_code
_entity_poly.pdbx_strand_id
1 'polypeptide(L)'
;MKRFSMFMALFVMAFMSCVAKVKVYNASDYGIVPGTGKDMTKAVASAIAQIKYERDGKPAVLRFESGEYDFYPQEANVRELYISNHDQDNPKLVAVVIEDMENFTLDGGGASFYMNGRMLPVAILDCEDCSVKNLSIDTRVPQITQVKVLENDATAGVITYEIAPYVQYKIENGNLVVGGSNWQFTPSWGIAFESDTKRVVYTTSDIGVGARGIEEVSPRVIRAPWKDARLIPGTVIAMRSYQRPTPGIFLYDNENTLLENVTVHYAEGMGLLAQICEDITLKGFNVALREGSGRYFTTQADATHFSGCKGKIVSVGGLYEGMMDDAINVHGTYLRIVKRINDHTIVGRYMHSQAYGFYWGGDDDKVQFVNSKTMELTGSNKIVDIKPYDKAQLDGAKEFIITLKKPVAVDIANGEYGIENLEWTPSVYFADNVIRNNRARGALFSTPEKVVVERNFFDHTSGTAILLCGDCNGWFETGACRNVIIRNNRFVNALTSMFQFTNGIISIYPEIPDLASQQKYFHGGNGKGVVIEDNLFETFDAPIVYAKSIDGLVFRNNKIIQNNDFKPFHWNKHRFLLEKVKNFKIKNNEFSTGFDYNKDVKFNY
;
A
#
# COMPACT_ATOMS: atom_id res chain seq x y z
N MET A 1 18.70 35.03 -67.43
CA MET A 1 18.51 35.64 -66.13
C MET A 1 17.01 35.93 -65.94
N LYS A 2 16.29 35.10 -65.27
CA LYS A 2 14.93 35.40 -64.79
C LYS A 2 14.85 34.84 -63.37
N ARG A 3 14.63 35.69 -62.37
CA ARG A 3 14.48 35.40 -60.98
C ARG A 3 13.07 34.86 -60.80
N PHE A 4 12.92 33.65 -60.27
CA PHE A 4 11.65 33.12 -59.69
C PHE A 4 11.68 33.39 -58.22
N SER A 5 10.81 34.25 -57.72
CA SER A 5 10.50 34.46 -56.32
C SER A 5 9.40 33.49 -55.94
N MET A 6 9.70 32.55 -55.06
CA MET A 6 8.72 31.61 -54.49
C MET A 6 8.21 32.19 -53.18
N PHE A 7 6.97 32.65 -53.17
CA PHE A 7 6.23 33.03 -51.96
C PHE A 7 5.86 31.78 -51.19
N MET A 8 6.48 31.60 -50.03
CA MET A 8 6.12 30.55 -49.07
C MET A 8 5.06 31.12 -48.14
N ALA A 9 3.79 30.77 -48.38
CA ALA A 9 2.69 31.09 -47.47
C ALA A 9 2.76 30.17 -46.25
N LEU A 10 3.14 30.70 -45.07
CA LEU A 10 3.01 30.02 -43.78
C LEU A 10 1.52 29.97 -43.39
N PHE A 11 0.92 28.81 -43.51
CA PHE A 11 -0.37 28.51 -42.87
C PHE A 11 -0.10 28.25 -41.39
N VAL A 12 -0.29 29.24 -40.52
CA VAL A 12 -0.37 29.07 -39.09
C VAL A 12 -1.76 28.56 -38.78
N MET A 13 -1.93 27.24 -38.68
CA MET A 13 -3.11 26.66 -38.04
C MET A 13 -3.02 26.96 -36.55
N ALA A 14 -3.74 27.98 -36.11
CA ALA A 14 -4.06 28.16 -34.68
C ALA A 14 -5.04 27.04 -34.27
N PHE A 15 -4.53 26.00 -33.63
CA PHE A 15 -5.35 25.11 -32.82
C PHE A 15 -5.88 25.94 -31.65
N MET A 16 -7.02 26.56 -31.80
CA MET A 16 -7.84 26.96 -30.66
C MET A 16 -8.36 25.65 -30.04
N SER A 17 -7.64 25.17 -29.02
CA SER A 17 -8.22 24.19 -28.10
C SER A 17 -9.41 24.89 -27.42
N CYS A 18 -10.60 24.57 -27.87
CA CYS A 18 -11.83 24.97 -27.19
C CYS A 18 -11.84 24.21 -25.86
N VAL A 19 -11.27 24.81 -24.79
CA VAL A 19 -11.38 24.24 -23.46
C VAL A 19 -12.88 24.23 -23.13
N ALA A 20 -13.46 23.06 -23.15
CA ALA A 20 -14.87 22.88 -22.81
C ALA A 20 -15.10 23.47 -21.39
N LYS A 21 -16.09 24.34 -21.26
CA LYS A 21 -16.37 24.99 -19.98
C LYS A 21 -16.82 23.93 -18.96
N VAL A 22 -16.06 23.77 -17.88
CA VAL A 22 -16.40 22.84 -16.80
C VAL A 22 -17.73 23.27 -16.16
N LYS A 23 -18.69 22.33 -16.05
CA LYS A 23 -19.96 22.57 -15.37
C LYS A 23 -19.86 22.12 -13.92
N VAL A 24 -20.17 23.03 -13.00
CA VAL A 24 -20.21 22.75 -11.56
C VAL A 24 -21.65 22.47 -11.14
N TYR A 25 -21.84 21.37 -10.46
CA TYR A 25 -23.09 20.95 -9.83
C TYR A 25 -22.88 20.97 -8.32
N ASN A 26 -23.69 21.71 -7.58
CA ASN A 26 -23.57 21.76 -6.12
C ASN A 26 -24.35 20.61 -5.50
N ALA A 27 -23.77 19.90 -4.56
CA ALA A 27 -24.40 18.79 -3.86
C ALA A 27 -25.71 19.18 -3.15
N SER A 28 -25.77 20.42 -2.64
CA SER A 28 -26.98 20.98 -2.01
C SER A 28 -28.19 21.04 -2.95
N ASP A 29 -27.98 21.20 -4.26
CA ASP A 29 -29.07 21.22 -5.27
C ASP A 29 -29.75 19.85 -5.40
N TYR A 30 -29.11 18.79 -4.90
CA TYR A 30 -29.59 17.40 -4.86
C TYR A 30 -30.04 16.95 -3.46
N GLY A 31 -30.16 17.90 -2.51
CA GLY A 31 -30.53 17.61 -1.13
C GLY A 31 -29.40 16.99 -0.30
N ILE A 32 -28.17 17.01 -0.80
CA ILE A 32 -26.97 16.51 -0.10
C ILE A 32 -26.42 17.68 0.74
N VAL A 33 -26.78 17.72 2.02
CA VAL A 33 -26.42 18.81 2.94
C VAL A 33 -25.69 18.28 4.18
N PRO A 34 -24.66 18.99 4.67
CA PRO A 34 -23.86 18.54 5.81
C PRO A 34 -24.61 18.62 7.14
N GLY A 35 -24.11 17.89 8.15
CA GLY A 35 -24.52 18.02 9.56
C GLY A 35 -25.92 17.50 9.89
N THR A 36 -26.57 16.77 8.99
CA THR A 36 -27.95 16.28 9.20
C THR A 36 -28.01 14.96 9.95
N GLY A 37 -26.93 14.17 9.98
CA GLY A 37 -26.89 12.78 10.46
C GLY A 37 -27.71 11.80 9.62
N LYS A 38 -28.30 12.26 8.50
CA LYS A 38 -29.06 11.40 7.59
C LYS A 38 -28.13 10.67 6.62
N ASP A 39 -28.58 9.53 6.13
CA ASP A 39 -27.88 8.78 5.10
C ASP A 39 -27.87 9.57 3.78
N MET A 40 -26.67 9.86 3.27
CA MET A 40 -26.46 10.54 1.99
C MET A 40 -26.20 9.59 0.82
N THR A 41 -26.10 8.29 1.07
CA THR A 41 -25.67 7.29 0.06
C THR A 41 -26.53 7.35 -1.21
N LYS A 42 -27.84 7.29 -1.05
CA LYS A 42 -28.80 7.30 -2.17
C LYS A 42 -28.86 8.65 -2.91
N ALA A 43 -28.78 9.75 -2.14
CA ALA A 43 -28.78 11.10 -2.73
C ALA A 43 -27.52 11.32 -3.58
N VAL A 44 -26.35 10.92 -3.08
CA VAL A 44 -25.08 11.03 -3.81
C VAL A 44 -25.09 10.14 -5.06
N ALA A 45 -25.55 8.89 -4.95
CA ALA A 45 -25.66 7.99 -6.10
C ALA A 45 -26.58 8.56 -7.19
N SER A 46 -27.74 9.11 -6.81
CA SER A 46 -28.70 9.75 -7.73
C SER A 46 -28.11 11.01 -8.38
N ALA A 47 -27.40 11.83 -7.64
CA ALA A 47 -26.75 13.02 -8.18
C ALA A 47 -25.68 12.66 -9.21
N ILE A 48 -24.80 11.69 -8.92
CA ILE A 48 -23.76 11.23 -9.86
C ILE A 48 -24.42 10.67 -11.13
N ALA A 49 -25.45 9.83 -11.00
CA ALA A 49 -26.16 9.27 -12.16
C ALA A 49 -26.82 10.36 -13.02
N GLN A 50 -27.46 11.35 -12.39
CA GLN A 50 -28.07 12.47 -13.11
C GLN A 50 -27.01 13.32 -13.82
N ILE A 51 -25.90 13.64 -13.15
CA ILE A 51 -24.79 14.39 -13.73
C ILE A 51 -24.18 13.61 -14.91
N LYS A 52 -23.98 12.30 -14.78
CA LYS A 52 -23.48 11.43 -15.86
C LYS A 52 -24.34 11.56 -17.11
N TYR A 53 -25.65 11.59 -16.96
CA TYR A 53 -26.59 11.76 -18.07
C TYR A 53 -26.58 13.19 -18.64
N GLU A 54 -26.69 14.22 -17.78
CA GLU A 54 -26.88 15.62 -18.21
C GLU A 54 -25.62 16.28 -18.80
N ARG A 55 -24.43 15.84 -18.40
CA ARG A 55 -23.17 16.46 -18.84
C ARG A 55 -22.82 16.18 -20.29
N ASP A 56 -23.42 15.16 -20.91
CA ASP A 56 -23.24 14.80 -22.32
C ASP A 56 -21.74 14.69 -22.69
N GLY A 57 -20.96 13.93 -21.92
CA GLY A 57 -19.50 13.76 -22.07
C GLY A 57 -18.64 14.98 -21.70
N LYS A 58 -19.21 16.13 -21.31
CA LYS A 58 -18.46 17.34 -20.98
C LYS A 58 -17.84 17.26 -19.56
N PRO A 59 -16.72 17.96 -19.31
CA PRO A 59 -16.13 18.04 -17.98
C PRO A 59 -17.11 18.54 -16.93
N ALA A 60 -17.21 17.84 -15.78
CA ALA A 60 -18.16 18.16 -14.73
C ALA A 60 -17.51 18.04 -13.34
N VAL A 61 -18.00 18.86 -12.41
CA VAL A 61 -17.60 18.86 -10.99
C VAL A 61 -18.85 18.69 -10.14
N LEU A 62 -18.91 17.68 -9.28
CA LEU A 62 -19.85 17.61 -8.17
C LEU A 62 -19.16 18.20 -6.93
N ARG A 63 -19.64 19.35 -6.45
CA ARG A 63 -19.06 20.09 -5.34
C ARG A 63 -19.91 19.97 -4.09
N PHE A 64 -19.28 19.53 -3.00
CA PHE A 64 -19.86 19.52 -1.65
C PHE A 64 -19.56 20.82 -0.90
N GLU A 65 -20.37 21.11 0.08
CA GLU A 65 -20.08 22.12 1.09
C GLU A 65 -19.24 21.50 2.22
N SER A 66 -18.44 22.31 2.92
CA SER A 66 -17.69 21.86 4.08
C SER A 66 -18.62 21.39 5.20
N GLY A 67 -18.30 20.28 5.85
CA GLY A 67 -19.05 19.71 6.95
C GLY A 67 -19.09 18.17 6.91
N GLU A 68 -19.88 17.58 7.80
CA GLU A 68 -19.95 16.13 7.97
C GLU A 68 -21.12 15.53 7.18
N TYR A 69 -20.87 14.44 6.49
CA TYR A 69 -21.84 13.68 5.73
C TYR A 69 -21.80 12.22 6.17
N ASP A 70 -22.93 11.67 6.55
CA ASP A 70 -23.04 10.30 7.05
C ASP A 70 -23.52 9.34 5.95
N PHE A 71 -22.90 8.17 5.88
CA PHE A 71 -23.23 7.09 4.94
C PHE A 71 -23.50 5.80 5.74
N TYR A 72 -24.55 5.07 5.34
CA TYR A 72 -25.00 3.88 6.07
C TYR A 72 -25.09 2.65 5.17
N PRO A 73 -24.79 1.45 5.69
CA PRO A 73 -24.81 0.23 4.88
C PRO A 73 -26.17 -0.13 4.26
N GLN A 74 -27.28 0.34 4.86
CA GLN A 74 -28.63 0.00 4.44
C GLN A 74 -29.01 0.51 3.04
N GLU A 75 -28.45 1.65 2.64
CA GLU A 75 -28.71 2.26 1.33
C GLU A 75 -27.48 2.20 0.42
N ALA A 76 -26.48 1.40 0.78
CA ALA A 76 -25.22 1.28 0.05
C ALA A 76 -25.42 0.74 -1.37
N ASN A 77 -24.59 1.21 -2.29
CA ASN A 77 -24.46 0.60 -3.61
C ASN A 77 -23.84 -0.79 -3.46
N VAL A 78 -24.41 -1.78 -4.09
CA VAL A 78 -23.93 -3.16 -4.03
C VAL A 78 -23.10 -3.45 -5.29
N ARG A 79 -21.85 -3.88 -5.11
CA ARG A 79 -20.94 -4.23 -6.22
C ARG A 79 -20.22 -5.53 -5.92
N GLU A 80 -20.06 -6.38 -6.92
CA GLU A 80 -19.14 -7.53 -6.85
C GLU A 80 -17.74 -7.04 -7.22
N LEU A 81 -16.83 -6.96 -6.23
CA LEU A 81 -15.50 -6.41 -6.39
C LEU A 81 -14.46 -7.35 -5.80
N TYR A 82 -13.56 -7.85 -6.64
CA TYR A 82 -12.40 -8.64 -6.23
C TYR A 82 -11.20 -7.71 -6.07
N ILE A 83 -10.88 -7.40 -4.82
CA ILE A 83 -9.90 -6.37 -4.45
C ILE A 83 -8.62 -7.05 -4.00
N SER A 84 -7.49 -6.77 -4.67
CA SER A 84 -6.17 -7.31 -4.32
C SER A 84 -5.83 -7.04 -2.86
N ASN A 85 -5.20 -8.01 -2.19
CA ASN A 85 -4.72 -7.92 -0.81
C ASN A 85 -5.80 -7.61 0.25
N HIS A 86 -7.08 -7.86 -0.11
CA HIS A 86 -8.26 -7.76 0.78
C HIS A 86 -9.03 -9.08 0.84
N ASP A 87 -9.93 -9.17 1.81
CA ASP A 87 -10.85 -10.30 1.92
C ASP A 87 -11.78 -10.33 0.69
N GLN A 88 -11.95 -11.51 0.10
CA GLN A 88 -12.70 -11.67 -1.16
C GLN A 88 -14.19 -11.94 -0.93
N ASP A 89 -14.71 -11.55 0.24
CA ASP A 89 -16.14 -11.61 0.53
C ASP A 89 -16.91 -10.65 -0.37
N ASN A 90 -17.86 -11.16 -1.12
CA ASN A 90 -18.72 -10.41 -2.03
C ASN A 90 -20.21 -10.65 -1.72
N PRO A 91 -21.11 -9.71 -2.06
CA PRO A 91 -20.82 -8.39 -2.64
C PRO A 91 -20.28 -7.38 -1.63
N LYS A 92 -19.60 -6.33 -2.11
CA LYS A 92 -19.18 -5.19 -1.32
C LYS A 92 -20.29 -4.14 -1.24
N LEU A 93 -20.42 -3.51 -0.07
CA LEU A 93 -21.29 -2.35 0.15
C LEU A 93 -20.46 -1.09 -0.07
N VAL A 94 -20.87 -0.20 -0.98
CA VAL A 94 -20.09 0.98 -1.39
C VAL A 94 -20.90 2.25 -1.15
N ALA A 95 -20.33 3.24 -0.47
CA ALA A 95 -21.01 4.49 -0.18
C ALA A 95 -21.09 5.39 -1.41
N VAL A 96 -19.97 5.68 -2.05
CA VAL A 96 -19.88 6.53 -3.25
C VAL A 96 -19.24 5.74 -4.38
N VAL A 97 -19.96 5.62 -5.51
CA VAL A 97 -19.48 4.98 -6.73
C VAL A 97 -19.39 6.00 -7.84
N ILE A 98 -18.21 6.13 -8.44
CA ILE A 98 -17.95 6.86 -9.68
C ILE A 98 -17.56 5.78 -10.70
N GLU A 99 -18.39 5.57 -11.74
CA GLU A 99 -18.26 4.43 -12.65
C GLU A 99 -18.55 4.84 -14.08
N ASP A 100 -17.71 4.38 -15.04
CA ASP A 100 -17.78 4.71 -16.48
C ASP A 100 -17.87 6.23 -16.70
N MET A 101 -16.96 7.00 -16.16
CA MET A 101 -16.95 8.45 -16.31
C MET A 101 -15.61 8.95 -16.83
N GLU A 102 -15.67 9.98 -17.64
CA GLU A 102 -14.52 10.73 -18.14
C GLU A 102 -14.57 12.17 -17.64
N ASN A 103 -13.43 12.81 -17.38
CA ASN A 103 -13.35 14.23 -17.04
C ASN A 103 -14.30 14.64 -15.89
N PHE A 104 -14.40 13.83 -14.85
CA PHE A 104 -15.27 14.10 -13.70
C PHE A 104 -14.45 14.38 -12.44
N THR A 105 -14.87 15.40 -11.68
CA THR A 105 -14.28 15.72 -10.38
C THR A 105 -15.33 15.65 -9.27
N LEU A 106 -15.05 14.86 -8.23
CA LEU A 106 -15.71 14.97 -6.94
C LEU A 106 -14.89 15.92 -6.08
N ASP A 107 -15.40 17.13 -5.88
CA ASP A 107 -14.77 18.16 -5.03
C ASP A 107 -15.48 18.21 -3.68
N GLY A 108 -14.82 17.68 -2.65
CA GLY A 108 -15.36 17.66 -1.29
C GLY A 108 -15.53 19.05 -0.66
N GLY A 109 -14.81 20.08 -1.16
CA GLY A 109 -14.91 21.44 -0.59
C GLY A 109 -14.60 21.52 0.91
N GLY A 110 -13.87 20.55 1.47
CA GLY A 110 -13.60 20.40 2.90
C GLY A 110 -14.61 19.48 3.62
N ALA A 111 -15.40 18.71 2.90
CA ALA A 111 -16.31 17.72 3.48
C ALA A 111 -15.57 16.58 4.20
N SER A 112 -16.24 16.04 5.23
CA SER A 112 -15.86 14.81 5.92
C SER A 112 -16.92 13.74 5.69
N PHE A 113 -16.57 12.64 5.04
CA PHE A 113 -17.45 11.49 4.82
C PHE A 113 -17.26 10.48 5.94
N TYR A 114 -18.33 10.21 6.69
CA TYR A 114 -18.34 9.26 7.79
C TYR A 114 -19.12 8.00 7.46
N MET A 115 -18.44 6.87 7.55
CA MET A 115 -19.09 5.57 7.42
C MET A 115 -19.70 5.14 8.76
N ASN A 116 -20.97 4.75 8.76
CA ASN A 116 -21.71 4.28 9.93
C ASN A 116 -21.84 2.74 9.95
N GLY A 117 -20.80 2.05 9.53
CA GLY A 117 -20.69 0.60 9.46
C GLY A 117 -19.63 0.17 8.47
N ARG A 118 -19.49 -1.16 8.31
CA ARG A 118 -18.54 -1.75 7.36
C ARG A 118 -19.04 -1.53 5.94
N MET A 119 -18.31 -0.71 5.19
CA MET A 119 -18.55 -0.42 3.78
C MET A 119 -17.31 0.21 3.13
N LEU A 120 -17.18 0.11 1.82
CA LEU A 120 -16.17 0.79 1.02
C LEU A 120 -16.59 2.26 0.84
N PRO A 121 -15.82 3.25 1.33
CA PRO A 121 -16.25 4.65 1.26
C PRO A 121 -16.36 5.19 -0.15
N VAL A 122 -15.33 4.99 -1.00
CA VAL A 122 -15.29 5.51 -2.38
C VAL A 122 -14.73 4.46 -3.32
N ALA A 123 -15.45 4.18 -4.40
CA ALA A 123 -14.97 3.40 -5.53
C ALA A 123 -14.99 4.24 -6.80
N ILE A 124 -13.89 4.20 -7.56
CA ILE A 124 -13.76 4.81 -8.89
C ILE A 124 -13.41 3.68 -9.85
N LEU A 125 -14.33 3.38 -10.78
CA LEU A 125 -14.31 2.18 -11.59
C LEU A 125 -14.44 2.55 -13.07
N ASP A 126 -13.54 2.01 -13.91
CA ASP A 126 -13.59 2.21 -15.37
C ASP A 126 -13.69 3.70 -15.77
N CYS A 127 -12.81 4.54 -15.21
CA CYS A 127 -12.86 5.99 -15.38
C CYS A 127 -11.59 6.56 -16.03
N GLU A 128 -11.75 7.64 -16.81
CA GLU A 128 -10.65 8.37 -17.44
C GLU A 128 -10.66 9.85 -17.01
N ASP A 129 -9.48 10.45 -16.77
CA ASP A 129 -9.32 11.85 -16.36
C ASP A 129 -10.19 12.25 -15.15
N CYS A 130 -10.37 11.35 -14.18
CA CYS A 130 -11.21 11.60 -13.02
C CYS A 130 -10.40 12.06 -11.79
N SER A 131 -11.04 12.85 -10.93
CA SER A 131 -10.38 13.39 -9.73
C SER A 131 -11.27 13.34 -8.50
N VAL A 132 -10.63 13.14 -7.33
CA VAL A 132 -11.25 13.42 -6.02
C VAL A 132 -10.40 14.45 -5.31
N LYS A 133 -11.03 15.51 -4.79
CA LYS A 133 -10.32 16.64 -4.18
C LYS A 133 -10.96 17.11 -2.88
N ASN A 134 -10.11 17.66 -1.98
CA ASN A 134 -10.53 18.39 -0.79
C ASN A 134 -11.53 17.62 0.08
N LEU A 135 -11.28 16.34 0.34
CA LEU A 135 -12.17 15.42 1.05
C LEU A 135 -11.45 14.71 2.19
N SER A 136 -12.14 14.48 3.29
CA SER A 136 -11.70 13.53 4.31
C SER A 136 -12.67 12.37 4.46
N ILE A 137 -12.14 11.18 4.78
CA ILE A 137 -12.88 9.93 4.96
C ILE A 137 -12.58 9.39 6.35
N ASP A 138 -13.62 8.98 7.06
CA ASP A 138 -13.50 8.38 8.40
C ASP A 138 -14.65 7.41 8.67
N THR A 139 -14.64 6.78 9.84
CA THR A 139 -15.74 5.95 10.35
C THR A 139 -16.15 6.39 11.75
N ARG A 140 -17.44 6.26 12.08
CA ARG A 140 -17.93 6.56 13.43
C ARG A 140 -17.46 5.53 14.45
N VAL A 141 -17.42 4.25 14.08
CA VAL A 141 -16.97 3.16 14.94
C VAL A 141 -15.94 2.32 14.20
N PRO A 142 -14.64 2.57 14.43
CA PRO A 142 -13.58 1.81 13.77
C PRO A 142 -13.52 0.36 14.25
N GLN A 143 -13.20 -0.56 13.34
CA GLN A 143 -12.97 -1.97 13.64
C GLN A 143 -11.76 -2.18 14.56
N ILE A 144 -10.73 -1.36 14.45
CA ILE A 144 -9.60 -1.38 15.37
C ILE A 144 -10.05 -0.81 16.71
N THR A 145 -9.96 -1.64 17.75
CA THR A 145 -10.31 -1.28 19.11
C THR A 145 -9.10 -0.71 19.83
N GLN A 146 -9.25 0.36 20.57
CA GLN A 146 -8.15 0.95 21.33
C GLN A 146 -8.36 0.81 22.83
N VAL A 147 -7.30 0.40 23.53
CA VAL A 147 -7.27 0.34 24.99
C VAL A 147 -6.02 1.02 25.52
N LYS A 148 -6.10 1.47 26.79
CA LYS A 148 -4.98 2.07 27.52
C LYS A 148 -4.66 1.22 28.74
N VAL A 149 -3.40 0.83 28.90
CA VAL A 149 -2.92 0.08 30.07
C VAL A 149 -2.97 0.99 31.30
N LEU A 150 -3.65 0.55 32.35
CA LEU A 150 -3.71 1.22 33.65
C LEU A 150 -2.68 0.61 34.62
N GLU A 151 -2.64 -0.74 34.66
CA GLU A 151 -1.74 -1.49 35.53
C GLU A 151 -1.21 -2.72 34.81
N ASN A 152 0.02 -3.14 35.13
CA ASN A 152 0.63 -4.35 34.60
C ASN A 152 1.39 -5.08 35.72
N ASP A 153 0.86 -6.23 36.16
CA ASP A 153 1.59 -7.19 36.99
C ASP A 153 2.20 -8.27 36.09
N ALA A 154 3.39 -8.01 35.56
CA ALA A 154 4.09 -8.93 34.68
C ALA A 154 4.47 -10.27 35.38
N THR A 155 4.52 -10.33 36.72
CA THR A 155 4.80 -11.53 37.50
C THR A 155 3.59 -12.41 37.57
N ALA A 156 2.43 -11.86 37.92
CA ALA A 156 1.16 -12.55 37.92
C ALA A 156 0.64 -12.82 36.49
N GLY A 157 1.13 -12.11 35.48
CA GLY A 157 0.68 -12.20 34.10
C GLY A 157 -0.72 -11.61 33.92
N VAL A 158 -0.99 -10.47 34.55
CA VAL A 158 -2.27 -9.78 34.53
C VAL A 158 -2.09 -8.32 34.17
N ILE A 159 -2.89 -7.84 33.21
CA ILE A 159 -2.95 -6.43 32.83
C ILE A 159 -4.36 -5.90 33.08
N THR A 160 -4.45 -4.71 33.68
CA THR A 160 -5.68 -3.92 33.75
C THR A 160 -5.62 -2.83 32.71
N TYR A 161 -6.64 -2.74 31.85
CA TYR A 161 -6.72 -1.73 30.80
C TYR A 161 -8.11 -1.08 30.71
N GLU A 162 -8.14 0.13 30.20
CA GLU A 162 -9.36 0.90 29.91
C GLU A 162 -9.68 0.90 28.43
N ILE A 163 -10.91 0.59 28.06
CA ILE A 163 -11.41 0.62 26.69
C ILE A 163 -11.73 2.08 26.28
N ALA A 164 -11.24 2.52 25.12
CA ALA A 164 -11.46 3.86 24.62
C ALA A 164 -12.95 4.23 24.49
N PRO A 165 -13.36 5.47 24.77
CA PRO A 165 -14.78 5.86 24.88
C PRO A 165 -15.64 5.58 23.65
N TYR A 166 -15.06 5.67 22.44
CA TYR A 166 -15.77 5.46 21.17
C TYR A 166 -16.00 3.99 20.83
N VAL A 167 -15.33 3.04 21.52
CA VAL A 167 -15.45 1.60 21.25
C VAL A 167 -16.78 1.07 21.78
N GLN A 168 -17.52 0.39 20.93
CA GLN A 168 -18.69 -0.39 21.32
C GLN A 168 -18.25 -1.82 21.66
N TYR A 169 -18.63 -2.32 22.83
CA TYR A 169 -18.23 -3.65 23.30
C TYR A 169 -19.29 -4.29 24.20
N LYS A 170 -19.16 -5.59 24.36
CA LYS A 170 -19.85 -6.43 25.35
C LYS A 170 -18.90 -7.52 25.82
N ILE A 171 -19.20 -8.11 26.97
CA ILE A 171 -18.48 -9.30 27.45
C ILE A 171 -19.39 -10.51 27.30
N GLU A 172 -18.96 -11.47 26.50
CA GLU A 172 -19.68 -12.72 26.28
C GLU A 172 -18.79 -13.91 26.64
N ASN A 173 -19.27 -14.74 27.58
CA ASN A 173 -18.54 -15.92 28.05
C ASN A 173 -17.09 -15.64 28.46
N GLY A 174 -16.82 -14.48 29.10
CA GLY A 174 -15.48 -14.06 29.49
C GLY A 174 -14.60 -13.58 28.33
N ASN A 175 -15.18 -13.27 27.19
CA ASN A 175 -14.44 -12.71 26.05
C ASN A 175 -14.89 -11.27 25.78
N LEU A 176 -13.93 -10.41 25.43
CA LEU A 176 -14.21 -9.07 24.91
C LEU A 176 -14.71 -9.19 23.48
N VAL A 177 -15.97 -8.87 23.23
CA VAL A 177 -16.54 -8.75 21.89
C VAL A 177 -16.72 -7.29 21.58
N VAL A 178 -16.06 -6.82 20.53
CA VAL A 178 -16.18 -5.46 20.00
C VAL A 178 -17.00 -5.47 18.72
N GLY A 179 -17.71 -4.38 18.41
CA GLY A 179 -18.57 -4.39 17.24
C GLY A 179 -19.05 -3.01 16.82
N GLY A 180 -19.71 -2.99 15.67
CA GLY A 180 -20.39 -1.84 15.06
C GLY A 180 -21.76 -2.27 14.53
N SER A 181 -22.34 -1.49 13.61
CA SER A 181 -23.70 -1.75 13.10
C SER A 181 -23.85 -3.07 12.36
N ASN A 182 -22.83 -3.54 11.63
CA ASN A 182 -22.88 -4.75 10.80
C ASN A 182 -21.62 -5.62 10.90
N TRP A 183 -20.87 -5.49 12.00
CA TRP A 183 -19.70 -6.32 12.27
C TRP A 183 -19.47 -6.51 13.77
N GLN A 184 -18.87 -7.63 14.15
CA GLN A 184 -18.36 -7.90 15.51
C GLN A 184 -17.26 -8.95 15.47
N PHE A 185 -16.33 -8.89 16.43
CA PHE A 185 -15.31 -9.92 16.64
C PHE A 185 -14.67 -9.81 18.03
N THR A 186 -13.91 -10.83 18.43
CA THR A 186 -13.01 -10.78 19.59
C THR A 186 -11.59 -10.48 19.09
N PRO A 187 -10.94 -9.39 19.53
CA PRO A 187 -9.56 -9.08 19.14
C PRO A 187 -8.61 -10.20 19.54
N SER A 188 -7.61 -10.46 18.70
CA SER A 188 -6.58 -11.48 18.96
C SER A 188 -5.15 -10.95 18.85
N TRP A 189 -4.97 -9.83 18.15
CA TRP A 189 -3.68 -9.20 17.92
C TRP A 189 -3.75 -7.70 18.16
N GLY A 190 -2.59 -7.09 18.41
CA GLY A 190 -2.51 -5.64 18.60
C GLY A 190 -1.15 -5.07 18.31
N ILE A 191 -1.12 -3.75 18.20
CA ILE A 191 0.09 -2.93 18.12
C ILE A 191 0.09 -2.01 19.33
N ALA A 192 1.20 -1.98 20.05
CA ALA A 192 1.39 -1.14 21.22
C ALA A 192 2.08 0.19 20.83
N PHE A 193 1.55 1.30 21.34
CA PHE A 193 2.05 2.65 21.11
C PHE A 193 2.43 3.33 22.43
N GLU A 194 3.48 4.12 22.40
CA GLU A 194 3.85 5.03 23.47
C GLU A 194 2.81 6.16 23.59
N SER A 195 2.39 6.50 24.81
CA SER A 195 1.32 7.48 25.03
C SER A 195 1.63 8.88 24.50
N ASP A 196 2.87 9.31 24.60
CA ASP A 196 3.26 10.69 24.34
C ASP A 196 3.69 10.93 22.90
N THR A 197 4.43 9.96 22.33
CA THR A 197 5.02 10.07 20.99
C THR A 197 4.16 9.45 19.90
N LYS A 198 3.23 8.57 20.26
CA LYS A 198 2.44 7.71 19.37
C LYS A 198 3.32 6.77 18.51
N ARG A 199 4.54 6.53 18.90
CA ARG A 199 5.44 5.58 18.25
C ARG A 199 5.10 4.16 18.67
N VAL A 200 5.39 3.19 17.81
CA VAL A 200 5.31 1.78 18.19
C VAL A 200 6.28 1.54 19.34
N VAL A 201 5.82 0.90 20.42
CA VAL A 201 6.62 0.61 21.60
C VAL A 201 7.87 -0.18 21.20
N TYR A 202 9.02 0.31 21.62
CA TYR A 202 10.32 -0.24 21.28
C TYR A 202 10.41 -1.75 21.52
N THR A 203 10.97 -2.47 20.55
CA THR A 203 11.09 -3.95 20.50
C THR A 203 9.77 -4.73 20.53
N THR A 204 8.62 -4.08 20.36
CA THR A 204 7.35 -4.79 20.11
C THR A 204 7.13 -4.98 18.61
N SER A 205 6.38 -6.03 18.28
CA SER A 205 5.84 -6.28 16.93
C SER A 205 4.33 -6.50 17.03
N ASP A 206 3.74 -7.38 16.23
CA ASP A 206 2.40 -7.86 16.50
C ASP A 206 2.39 -8.61 17.85
N ILE A 207 1.55 -8.18 18.77
CA ILE A 207 1.41 -8.79 20.10
C ILE A 207 0.06 -9.49 20.23
N GLY A 208 0.04 -10.65 20.89
CA GLY A 208 -1.22 -11.26 21.32
C GLY A 208 -1.88 -10.39 22.39
N VAL A 209 -3.19 -10.25 22.36
CA VAL A 209 -3.93 -9.38 23.29
C VAL A 209 -4.76 -10.16 24.29
N GLY A 210 -4.87 -9.63 25.51
CA GLY A 210 -5.71 -10.17 26.60
C GLY A 210 -7.18 -9.79 26.38
N ALA A 211 -7.87 -10.49 25.48
CA ALA A 211 -9.29 -10.28 25.19
C ALA A 211 -10.16 -11.49 25.55
N ARG A 212 -9.58 -12.53 26.18
CA ARG A 212 -10.25 -13.77 26.61
C ARG A 212 -9.96 -14.08 28.07
N GLY A 213 -10.93 -14.70 28.76
CA GLY A 213 -10.84 -14.97 30.19
C GLY A 213 -10.78 -13.69 31.04
N ILE A 214 -11.47 -12.65 30.58
CA ILE A 214 -11.45 -11.30 31.13
C ILE A 214 -12.53 -11.07 32.16
N GLU A 215 -12.32 -10.08 33.04
CA GLU A 215 -13.27 -9.57 34.02
C GLU A 215 -13.40 -8.04 33.88
N GLU A 216 -14.62 -7.52 33.81
CA GLU A 216 -14.88 -6.09 33.91
C GLU A 216 -14.96 -5.70 35.38
N VAL A 217 -13.92 -4.99 35.85
CA VAL A 217 -13.81 -4.59 37.26
C VAL A 217 -14.52 -3.26 37.58
N SER A 218 -14.73 -2.46 36.57
CA SER A 218 -15.61 -1.27 36.57
C SER A 218 -15.96 -0.93 35.12
N PRO A 219 -16.96 -0.07 34.83
CA PRO A 219 -17.36 0.25 33.48
C PRO A 219 -16.16 0.64 32.60
N ARG A 220 -15.95 -0.10 31.50
CA ARG A 220 -14.84 0.03 30.53
C ARG A 220 -13.46 -0.36 31.05
N VAL A 221 -13.29 -0.79 32.31
CA VAL A 221 -12.02 -1.22 32.89
C VAL A 221 -11.99 -2.74 32.99
N ILE A 222 -11.08 -3.35 32.27
CA ILE A 222 -10.95 -4.79 32.10
C ILE A 222 -9.68 -5.28 32.79
N ARG A 223 -9.81 -6.34 33.59
CA ARG A 223 -8.69 -7.15 34.06
C ARG A 223 -8.56 -8.38 33.18
N ALA A 224 -7.39 -8.60 32.60
CA ALA A 224 -7.15 -9.66 31.62
C ALA A 224 -5.90 -10.49 31.95
N PRO A 225 -5.92 -11.81 31.74
CA PRO A 225 -4.72 -12.62 31.71
C PRO A 225 -3.89 -12.21 30.49
N TRP A 226 -2.79 -11.50 30.74
CA TRP A 226 -1.94 -10.97 29.69
C TRP A 226 -0.52 -10.74 30.24
N LYS A 227 0.45 -11.41 29.66
CA LYS A 227 1.84 -11.36 30.11
C LYS A 227 2.74 -10.70 29.06
N ASP A 228 3.01 -9.42 29.22
CA ASP A 228 4.01 -8.68 28.43
C ASP A 228 4.58 -7.53 29.27
N ALA A 229 5.81 -7.69 29.77
CA ALA A 229 6.45 -6.68 30.63
C ALA A 229 6.77 -5.35 29.94
N ARG A 230 6.66 -5.27 28.61
CA ARG A 230 6.89 -4.04 27.83
C ARG A 230 5.70 -3.09 27.89
N LEU A 231 4.52 -3.58 28.23
CA LEU A 231 3.27 -2.82 28.25
C LEU A 231 3.12 -2.10 29.60
N ILE A 232 3.85 -1.02 29.77
CA ILE A 232 3.83 -0.21 30.99
C ILE A 232 2.53 0.60 31.11
N PRO A 233 2.10 1.04 32.31
CA PRO A 233 0.99 1.96 32.48
C PRO A 233 1.11 3.19 31.57
N GLY A 234 0.01 3.55 30.90
CA GLY A 234 -0.02 4.58 29.86
C GLY A 234 0.10 4.07 28.43
N THR A 235 0.71 2.88 28.21
CA THR A 235 0.77 2.28 26.87
C THR A 235 -0.62 2.18 26.24
N VAL A 236 -0.73 2.62 24.99
CA VAL A 236 -1.97 2.53 24.21
C VAL A 236 -1.86 1.38 23.22
N ILE A 237 -2.87 0.51 23.17
CA ILE A 237 -2.83 -0.67 22.31
C ILE A 237 -3.99 -0.62 21.34
N ALA A 238 -3.68 -0.64 20.05
CA ALA A 238 -4.64 -0.84 18.99
C ALA A 238 -4.84 -2.34 18.78
N MET A 239 -5.99 -2.85 19.22
CA MET A 239 -6.35 -4.28 19.10
C MET A 239 -7.12 -4.51 17.82
N ARG A 240 -6.80 -5.58 17.10
CA ARG A 240 -7.37 -5.85 15.77
C ARG A 240 -7.62 -7.32 15.49
N SER A 241 -8.37 -7.60 14.42
CA SER A 241 -8.34 -8.86 13.67
C SER A 241 -7.39 -8.70 12.48
N TYR A 242 -7.23 -9.75 11.67
CA TYR A 242 -6.53 -9.63 10.38
C TYR A 242 -7.48 -9.47 9.18
N GLN A 243 -8.77 -9.23 9.43
CA GLN A 243 -9.73 -8.97 8.36
C GLN A 243 -9.41 -7.64 7.67
N ARG A 244 -9.48 -7.65 6.34
CA ARG A 244 -9.29 -6.49 5.46
C ARG A 244 -10.46 -6.41 4.48
N PRO A 245 -11.69 -6.11 4.93
CA PRO A 245 -12.88 -6.21 4.09
C PRO A 245 -12.87 -5.24 2.91
N THR A 246 -12.46 -3.98 3.13
CA THR A 246 -12.43 -2.95 2.07
C THR A 246 -11.36 -1.90 2.33
N PRO A 247 -10.78 -1.28 1.29
CA PRO A 247 -9.97 -0.07 1.44
C PRO A 247 -10.84 1.17 1.73
N GLY A 248 -10.21 2.31 2.02
CA GLY A 248 -10.87 3.61 2.12
C GLY A 248 -11.26 4.17 0.74
N ILE A 249 -10.37 4.01 -0.23
CA ILE A 249 -10.63 4.35 -1.64
C ILE A 249 -10.17 3.17 -2.51
N PHE A 250 -11.00 2.76 -3.44
CA PHE A 250 -10.69 1.73 -4.43
C PHE A 250 -10.71 2.32 -5.84
N LEU A 251 -9.60 2.15 -6.55
CA LEU A 251 -9.47 2.49 -7.97
C LEU A 251 -9.32 1.20 -8.77
N TYR A 252 -10.14 1.01 -9.78
CA TYR A 252 -10.06 -0.16 -10.65
C TYR A 252 -10.24 0.24 -12.10
N ASP A 253 -9.30 -0.19 -12.96
CA ASP A 253 -9.30 0.02 -14.41
C ASP A 253 -9.49 1.50 -14.82
N ASN A 254 -8.77 2.38 -14.12
CA ASN A 254 -8.81 3.83 -14.38
C ASN A 254 -7.56 4.31 -15.11
N GLU A 255 -7.74 5.35 -15.92
CA GLU A 255 -6.64 6.08 -16.57
C GLU A 255 -6.61 7.53 -16.07
N ASN A 256 -5.40 8.05 -15.78
CA ASN A 256 -5.12 9.43 -15.37
C ASN A 256 -5.98 9.91 -14.18
N THR A 257 -5.86 9.21 -13.05
CA THR A 257 -6.60 9.56 -11.82
C THR A 257 -5.82 10.50 -10.92
N LEU A 258 -6.44 11.59 -10.46
CA LEU A 258 -5.87 12.54 -9.51
C LEU A 258 -6.62 12.51 -8.17
N LEU A 259 -5.88 12.25 -7.07
CA LEU A 259 -6.35 12.48 -5.71
C LEU A 259 -5.57 13.65 -5.11
N GLU A 260 -6.24 14.80 -4.87
CA GLU A 260 -5.60 16.03 -4.41
C GLU A 260 -6.21 16.53 -3.10
N ASN A 261 -5.37 16.72 -2.07
CA ASN A 261 -5.82 17.15 -0.73
C ASN A 261 -6.92 16.22 -0.15
N VAL A 262 -6.73 14.91 -0.26
CA VAL A 262 -7.63 13.90 0.28
C VAL A 262 -6.98 13.27 1.52
N THR A 263 -7.75 13.11 2.60
CA THR A 263 -7.27 12.49 3.83
C THR A 263 -8.14 11.31 4.21
N VAL A 264 -7.53 10.13 4.38
CA VAL A 264 -8.17 8.94 4.96
C VAL A 264 -7.73 8.84 6.42
N HIS A 265 -8.68 9.04 7.33
CA HIS A 265 -8.42 8.94 8.77
C HIS A 265 -8.59 7.53 9.30
N TYR A 266 -9.39 6.73 8.61
CA TYR A 266 -9.56 5.31 8.92
C TYR A 266 -10.02 4.52 7.71
N ALA A 267 -9.52 3.28 7.59
CA ALA A 267 -10.02 2.27 6.66
C ALA A 267 -9.88 0.86 7.25
N GLU A 268 -10.83 -0.02 6.93
CA GLU A 268 -10.83 -1.42 7.39
C GLU A 268 -9.87 -2.34 6.61
N GLY A 269 -9.17 -1.80 5.64
CA GLY A 269 -8.10 -2.40 4.87
C GLY A 269 -7.00 -1.38 4.65
N MET A 270 -6.65 -1.10 3.41
CA MET A 270 -5.71 -0.05 3.01
C MET A 270 -6.40 1.31 2.91
N GLY A 271 -5.66 2.40 3.04
CA GLY A 271 -6.23 3.75 2.85
C GLY A 271 -6.66 3.99 1.41
N LEU A 272 -5.79 3.63 0.46
CA LEU A 272 -6.05 3.59 -0.98
C LEU A 272 -5.56 2.26 -1.53
N LEU A 273 -6.36 1.61 -2.36
CA LEU A 273 -5.90 0.54 -3.24
C LEU A 273 -6.26 0.87 -4.69
N ALA A 274 -5.23 0.92 -5.55
CA ALA A 274 -5.38 1.03 -6.99
C ALA A 274 -4.96 -0.28 -7.65
N GLN A 275 -5.82 -0.79 -8.53
CA GLN A 275 -5.66 -2.07 -9.18
C GLN A 275 -5.92 -1.93 -10.67
N ILE A 276 -4.98 -2.39 -11.51
CA ILE A 276 -5.10 -2.35 -12.96
C ILE A 276 -5.39 -0.92 -13.47
N CYS A 277 -4.71 0.07 -12.93
CA CYS A 277 -4.86 1.47 -13.31
C CYS A 277 -3.61 1.99 -14.05
N GLU A 278 -3.79 3.03 -14.84
CA GLU A 278 -2.71 3.74 -15.53
C GLU A 278 -2.64 5.19 -15.07
N ASP A 279 -1.44 5.72 -14.84
CA ASP A 279 -1.17 7.12 -14.50
C ASP A 279 -1.96 7.66 -13.30
N ILE A 280 -1.46 7.40 -12.09
CA ILE A 280 -2.09 7.84 -10.84
C ILE A 280 -1.26 8.92 -10.18
N THR A 281 -1.89 10.03 -9.80
CA THR A 281 -1.26 11.11 -9.06
C THR A 281 -1.92 11.33 -7.70
N LEU A 282 -1.12 11.20 -6.64
CA LEU A 282 -1.46 11.56 -5.27
C LEU A 282 -0.72 12.86 -4.91
N LYS A 283 -1.46 13.95 -4.70
CA LYS A 283 -0.91 15.25 -4.34
C LYS A 283 -1.50 15.73 -3.03
N GLY A 284 -0.69 15.77 -1.96
CA GLY A 284 -1.19 16.04 -0.62
C GLY A 284 -2.24 15.00 -0.18
N PHE A 285 -2.08 13.75 -0.62
CA PHE A 285 -2.90 12.63 -0.16
C PHE A 285 -2.36 12.16 1.18
N ASN A 286 -3.24 12.04 2.18
CA ASN A 286 -2.85 11.71 3.53
C ASN A 286 -3.58 10.45 4.02
N VAL A 287 -2.86 9.62 4.77
CA VAL A 287 -3.43 8.66 5.71
C VAL A 287 -2.93 9.10 7.08
N ALA A 288 -3.79 9.80 7.81
CA ALA A 288 -3.37 10.56 8.98
C ALA A 288 -4.38 10.48 10.12
N LEU A 289 -3.88 10.55 11.35
CA LEU A 289 -4.71 10.58 12.54
C LEU A 289 -5.67 11.78 12.49
N ARG A 290 -6.94 11.56 12.85
CA ARG A 290 -7.87 12.68 13.02
C ARG A 290 -7.54 13.43 14.29
N GLU A 291 -7.32 14.72 14.19
CA GLU A 291 -7.09 15.59 15.34
C GLU A 291 -8.27 15.51 16.33
N GLY A 292 -7.97 15.47 17.61
CA GLY A 292 -8.97 15.38 18.68
C GLY A 292 -9.66 14.03 18.83
N SER A 293 -9.44 13.05 17.94
CA SER A 293 -10.07 11.73 18.05
C SER A 293 -9.53 10.86 19.19
N GLY A 294 -8.34 11.15 19.68
CA GLY A 294 -7.62 10.31 20.65
C GLY A 294 -7.11 8.98 20.08
N ARG A 295 -7.24 8.72 18.78
CA ARG A 295 -6.77 7.48 18.12
C ARG A 295 -5.26 7.52 17.87
N TYR A 296 -4.65 6.32 17.88
CA TYR A 296 -3.22 6.07 17.62
C TYR A 296 -2.99 5.28 16.33
N PHE A 297 -4.05 5.00 15.59
CA PHE A 297 -4.04 4.21 14.36
C PHE A 297 -4.88 4.88 13.27
N THR A 298 -4.60 4.50 12.03
CA THR A 298 -5.35 4.90 10.84
C THR A 298 -5.91 3.67 10.11
N THR A 299 -5.14 3.00 9.26
CA THR A 299 -5.59 1.89 8.44
C THR A 299 -5.24 0.53 9.04
N GLN A 300 -6.04 -0.49 8.72
CA GLN A 300 -5.80 -1.87 9.12
C GLN A 300 -4.57 -2.48 8.40
N ALA A 301 -4.22 -1.97 7.24
CA ALA A 301 -3.07 -2.35 6.45
C ALA A 301 -2.34 -1.09 5.90
N ASP A 302 -1.90 -1.10 4.66
CA ASP A 302 -1.09 -0.04 4.06
C ASP A 302 -1.83 1.30 3.97
N ALA A 303 -1.08 2.39 3.91
CA ALA A 303 -1.68 3.67 3.56
C ALA A 303 -2.08 3.71 2.08
N THR A 304 -1.18 3.32 1.17
CA THR A 304 -1.44 3.27 -0.27
C THR A 304 -0.87 2.00 -0.89
N HIS A 305 -1.61 1.39 -1.80
CA HIS A 305 -1.25 0.12 -2.41
C HIS A 305 -1.61 0.10 -3.90
N PHE A 306 -0.66 -0.32 -4.75
CA PHE A 306 -0.80 -0.32 -6.20
C PHE A 306 -0.49 -1.71 -6.73
N SER A 307 -1.52 -2.42 -7.18
CA SER A 307 -1.44 -3.80 -7.64
C SER A 307 -1.68 -3.88 -9.15
N GLY A 308 -0.66 -4.28 -9.92
CA GLY A 308 -0.76 -4.44 -11.36
C GLY A 308 -1.13 -3.15 -12.10
N CYS A 309 -0.60 -2.01 -11.67
CA CYS A 309 -0.75 -0.73 -12.36
C CYS A 309 0.33 -0.54 -13.44
N LYS A 310 0.14 0.41 -14.35
CA LYS A 310 1.13 0.79 -15.38
C LYS A 310 1.29 2.32 -15.49
N GLY A 311 2.07 2.80 -16.45
CA GLY A 311 2.33 4.23 -16.63
C GLY A 311 3.16 4.80 -15.47
N LYS A 312 2.66 5.81 -14.79
CA LYS A 312 3.38 6.52 -13.73
C LYS A 312 2.54 6.65 -12.45
N ILE A 313 3.12 6.24 -11.33
CA ILE A 313 2.58 6.52 -9.99
C ILE A 313 3.35 7.69 -9.39
N VAL A 314 2.65 8.74 -9.00
CA VAL A 314 3.21 9.93 -8.34
C VAL A 314 2.58 10.08 -6.97
N SER A 315 3.39 10.16 -5.90
CA SER A 315 2.94 10.50 -4.55
C SER A 315 3.81 11.62 -4.00
N VAL A 316 3.22 12.80 -3.81
CA VAL A 316 3.95 14.01 -3.42
C VAL A 316 3.23 14.76 -2.32
N GLY A 317 3.99 15.11 -1.26
CA GLY A 317 3.55 15.99 -0.19
C GLY A 317 2.50 15.37 0.74
N GLY A 318 2.49 14.04 0.87
CA GLY A 318 1.58 13.29 1.73
C GLY A 318 2.10 13.10 3.16
N LEU A 319 1.17 12.89 4.10
CA LEU A 319 1.43 12.42 5.45
C LEU A 319 0.88 11.01 5.61
N TYR A 320 1.75 10.06 5.96
CA TYR A 320 1.41 8.67 6.21
C TYR A 320 1.80 8.29 7.63
N GLU A 321 0.81 8.17 8.52
CA GLU A 321 1.07 7.89 9.95
C GLU A 321 0.08 6.91 10.56
N GLY A 322 0.56 6.12 11.53
CA GLY A 322 -0.27 5.24 12.35
C GLY A 322 -0.96 4.09 11.60
N MET A 323 -0.56 3.81 10.35
CA MET A 323 -1.06 2.66 9.62
C MET A 323 -0.46 1.35 10.15
N MET A 324 -1.21 0.25 10.00
CA MET A 324 -0.81 -1.07 10.52
C MET A 324 0.02 -1.88 9.53
N ASP A 325 0.49 -1.28 8.45
CA ASP A 325 1.47 -1.79 7.49
C ASP A 325 2.17 -0.64 6.75
N ASP A 326 2.48 -0.75 5.47
CA ASP A 326 3.35 0.12 4.70
C ASP A 326 2.72 1.49 4.35
N ALA A 327 3.54 2.53 4.13
CA ALA A 327 3.02 3.79 3.61
C ALA A 327 2.67 3.71 2.12
N ILE A 328 3.47 2.97 1.36
CA ILE A 328 3.23 2.68 -0.05
C ILE A 328 3.76 1.29 -0.39
N ASN A 329 2.99 0.52 -1.14
CA ASN A 329 3.41 -0.73 -1.75
C ASN A 329 3.05 -0.71 -3.24
N VAL A 330 4.04 -1.01 -4.11
CA VAL A 330 3.87 -1.02 -5.57
C VAL A 330 4.40 -2.33 -6.13
N HIS A 331 3.52 -3.14 -6.72
CA HIS A 331 3.87 -4.43 -7.30
C HIS A 331 2.88 -4.88 -8.38
N GLY A 332 3.25 -5.88 -9.18
CA GLY A 332 2.33 -6.71 -9.95
C GLY A 332 2.06 -8.03 -9.23
N THR A 333 1.39 -8.96 -9.89
CA THR A 333 1.08 -10.27 -9.30
C THR A 333 1.63 -11.40 -10.17
N TYR A 334 2.37 -12.33 -9.56
CA TYR A 334 2.74 -13.59 -10.22
C TYR A 334 1.54 -14.53 -10.31
N LEU A 335 1.36 -15.16 -11.48
CA LEU A 335 0.61 -16.41 -11.54
C LEU A 335 1.58 -17.58 -11.45
N ARG A 336 1.23 -18.61 -10.67
CA ARG A 336 1.94 -19.89 -10.68
C ARG A 336 1.54 -20.68 -11.92
N ILE A 337 2.50 -21.19 -12.67
CA ILE A 337 2.22 -22.08 -13.80
C ILE A 337 1.91 -23.47 -13.23
N VAL A 338 0.66 -23.89 -13.35
CA VAL A 338 0.16 -25.14 -12.75
C VAL A 338 -0.04 -26.26 -13.78
N LYS A 339 -0.09 -25.92 -15.08
CA LYS A 339 -0.31 -26.90 -16.15
C LYS A 339 0.25 -26.38 -17.48
N ARG A 340 0.84 -27.27 -18.27
CA ARG A 340 1.14 -27.06 -19.70
C ARG A 340 0.15 -27.86 -20.53
N ILE A 341 -0.58 -27.19 -21.41
CA ILE A 341 -1.57 -27.82 -22.28
C ILE A 341 -0.93 -28.29 -23.57
N ASN A 342 -0.09 -27.46 -24.18
CA ASN A 342 0.69 -27.73 -25.36
C ASN A 342 1.95 -26.84 -25.40
N ASP A 343 2.67 -26.82 -26.52
CA ASP A 343 3.93 -26.07 -26.65
C ASP A 343 3.76 -24.56 -26.48
N HIS A 344 2.58 -24.00 -26.70
CA HIS A 344 2.30 -22.57 -26.61
C HIS A 344 1.32 -22.20 -25.51
N THR A 345 0.67 -23.17 -24.87
CA THR A 345 -0.45 -22.89 -23.97
C THR A 345 -0.21 -23.45 -22.58
N ILE A 346 -0.34 -22.60 -21.58
CA ILE A 346 -0.20 -22.92 -20.16
C ILE A 346 -1.45 -22.51 -19.37
N VAL A 347 -1.56 -23.01 -18.13
CA VAL A 347 -2.52 -22.52 -17.14
C VAL A 347 -1.75 -21.84 -16.02
N GLY A 348 -2.02 -20.56 -15.81
CA GLY A 348 -1.54 -19.76 -14.70
C GLY A 348 -2.60 -19.63 -13.61
N ARG A 349 -2.19 -19.66 -12.33
CA ARG A 349 -3.09 -19.58 -11.17
C ARG A 349 -2.67 -18.50 -10.20
N TYR A 350 -3.60 -17.67 -9.76
CA TYR A 350 -3.47 -16.86 -8.55
C TYR A 350 -3.35 -17.76 -7.33
N MET A 351 -2.33 -17.57 -6.53
CA MET A 351 -2.04 -18.46 -5.40
C MET A 351 -2.43 -17.89 -4.04
N HIS A 352 -2.41 -16.57 -3.87
CA HIS A 352 -2.75 -15.96 -2.60
C HIS A 352 -4.27 -15.82 -2.44
N SER A 353 -4.78 -16.14 -1.23
CA SER A 353 -6.22 -16.15 -0.94
C SER A 353 -6.88 -14.76 -1.01
N GLN A 354 -6.09 -13.70 -0.89
CA GLN A 354 -6.54 -12.31 -0.98
C GLN A 354 -6.16 -11.64 -2.32
N ALA A 355 -5.67 -12.39 -3.33
CA ALA A 355 -5.26 -11.82 -4.61
C ALA A 355 -5.70 -12.74 -5.76
N TYR A 356 -6.96 -12.63 -6.15
CA TYR A 356 -7.54 -13.33 -7.30
C TYR A 356 -8.85 -12.68 -7.74
N GLY A 357 -9.35 -13.06 -8.91
CA GLY A 357 -10.68 -12.68 -9.38
C GLY A 357 -10.72 -11.38 -10.18
N PHE A 358 -9.57 -10.85 -10.56
CA PHE A 358 -9.43 -9.63 -11.32
C PHE A 358 -8.55 -9.86 -12.57
N TYR A 359 -8.53 -8.86 -13.45
CA TYR A 359 -7.75 -8.88 -14.67
C TYR A 359 -6.24 -9.08 -14.38
N TRP A 360 -5.57 -9.90 -15.19
CA TRP A 360 -4.12 -10.13 -15.06
C TRP A 360 -3.32 -9.68 -16.29
N GLY A 361 -3.93 -9.65 -17.45
CA GLY A 361 -3.27 -9.27 -18.69
C GLY A 361 -4.13 -9.50 -19.91
N GLY A 362 -3.72 -8.97 -21.05
CA GLY A 362 -4.38 -9.05 -22.34
C GLY A 362 -3.45 -9.46 -23.47
N ASP A 363 -4.01 -9.46 -24.68
CA ASP A 363 -3.30 -9.77 -25.91
C ASP A 363 -2.15 -8.79 -26.14
N ASP A 364 -1.05 -9.30 -26.69
CA ASP A 364 0.22 -8.59 -26.91
C ASP A 364 1.04 -8.20 -25.65
N ASP A 365 0.51 -8.41 -24.44
CA ASP A 365 1.27 -8.16 -23.22
C ASP A 365 2.56 -8.96 -23.18
N LYS A 366 3.65 -8.29 -22.79
CA LYS A 366 4.96 -8.93 -22.58
C LYS A 366 4.97 -9.63 -21.23
N VAL A 367 5.49 -10.83 -21.23
CA VAL A 367 5.61 -11.66 -20.03
C VAL A 367 7.01 -12.25 -19.92
N GLN A 368 7.39 -12.62 -18.70
CA GLN A 368 8.57 -13.42 -18.42
C GLN A 368 8.28 -14.46 -17.34
N PHE A 369 9.13 -15.50 -17.29
CA PHE A 369 9.01 -16.56 -16.29
C PHE A 369 9.99 -16.31 -15.14
N VAL A 370 9.62 -16.76 -13.95
CA VAL A 370 10.47 -16.73 -12.77
C VAL A 370 10.52 -18.11 -12.13
N ASN A 371 11.71 -18.59 -11.83
CA ASN A 371 11.86 -19.81 -11.03
C ASN A 371 11.59 -19.46 -9.55
N SER A 372 10.60 -20.08 -8.93
CA SER A 372 10.18 -19.71 -7.56
C SER A 372 11.18 -20.07 -6.47
N LYS A 373 12.10 -21.00 -6.71
CA LYS A 373 13.15 -21.38 -5.73
C LYS A 373 14.33 -20.41 -5.77
N THR A 374 14.79 -20.07 -6.97
CA THR A 374 15.98 -19.24 -7.18
C THR A 374 15.65 -17.80 -7.52
N MET A 375 14.40 -17.46 -7.80
CA MET A 375 13.94 -16.16 -8.32
C MET A 375 14.69 -15.71 -9.57
N GLU A 376 15.24 -16.65 -10.34
CA GLU A 376 15.85 -16.35 -11.63
C GLU A 376 14.79 -16.08 -12.68
N LEU A 377 14.94 -14.95 -13.36
CA LEU A 377 14.09 -14.55 -14.46
C LEU A 377 14.58 -15.21 -15.75
N THR A 378 13.68 -15.85 -16.47
CA THR A 378 13.99 -16.56 -17.70
C THR A 378 12.93 -16.39 -18.76
N GLY A 379 13.37 -16.44 -20.01
CA GLY A 379 12.50 -16.32 -21.17
C GLY A 379 11.76 -14.97 -21.22
N SER A 380 11.46 -14.53 -22.41
CA SER A 380 10.60 -13.38 -22.69
C SER A 380 9.62 -13.84 -23.76
N ASN A 381 8.34 -13.61 -23.54
CA ASN A 381 7.26 -14.02 -24.42
C ASN A 381 6.22 -12.92 -24.57
N LYS A 382 5.19 -13.15 -25.36
CA LYS A 382 4.02 -12.31 -25.49
C LYS A 382 2.76 -13.16 -25.40
N ILE A 383 1.73 -12.61 -24.82
CA ILE A 383 0.39 -13.21 -24.79
C ILE A 383 -0.23 -13.09 -26.19
N VAL A 384 -0.88 -14.14 -26.66
CA VAL A 384 -1.67 -14.18 -27.90
C VAL A 384 -3.16 -14.26 -27.57
N ASP A 385 -3.50 -14.94 -26.48
CA ASP A 385 -4.87 -15.07 -25.95
C ASP A 385 -4.80 -15.41 -24.47
N ILE A 386 -5.65 -14.79 -23.67
CA ILE A 386 -5.82 -15.10 -22.26
C ILE A 386 -7.30 -15.05 -21.88
N LYS A 387 -7.74 -16.06 -21.12
CA LYS A 387 -9.12 -16.11 -20.63
C LYS A 387 -9.22 -16.93 -19.35
N PRO A 388 -10.23 -16.69 -18.52
CA PRO A 388 -10.52 -17.53 -17.36
C PRO A 388 -10.60 -19.02 -17.74
N TYR A 389 -10.09 -19.89 -16.87
CA TYR A 389 -10.05 -21.33 -17.08
C TYR A 389 -10.96 -22.11 -16.11
N ASP A 390 -11.04 -21.68 -14.88
CA ASP A 390 -11.84 -22.29 -13.82
C ASP A 390 -13.27 -21.71 -13.72
N LYS A 391 -13.54 -20.61 -14.41
CA LYS A 391 -14.84 -19.94 -14.47
C LYS A 391 -15.18 -19.46 -15.89
N ALA A 392 -16.46 -19.16 -16.12
CA ALA A 392 -16.92 -18.61 -17.40
C ALA A 392 -16.62 -17.10 -17.57
N GLN A 393 -16.42 -16.38 -16.45
CA GLN A 393 -16.21 -14.94 -16.41
C GLN A 393 -14.94 -14.63 -15.60
N LEU A 394 -14.45 -13.40 -15.74
CA LEU A 394 -13.26 -12.91 -15.04
C LEU A 394 -13.47 -12.86 -13.52
N ASP A 395 -14.63 -12.38 -13.10
CA ASP A 395 -14.93 -12.16 -11.69
C ASP A 395 -14.82 -13.43 -10.86
N GLY A 396 -13.90 -13.38 -9.91
CA GLY A 396 -13.58 -14.49 -9.04
C GLY A 396 -12.78 -15.63 -9.69
N ALA A 397 -12.30 -15.47 -10.93
CA ALA A 397 -11.43 -16.45 -11.58
C ALA A 397 -10.08 -16.55 -10.86
N LYS A 398 -9.62 -17.77 -10.64
CA LYS A 398 -8.30 -18.05 -10.06
C LYS A 398 -7.32 -18.56 -11.09
N GLU A 399 -7.80 -19.15 -12.19
CA GLU A 399 -6.99 -19.75 -13.21
C GLU A 399 -7.26 -19.14 -14.58
N PHE A 400 -6.19 -18.97 -15.34
CA PHE A 400 -6.22 -18.47 -16.71
C PHE A 400 -5.54 -19.45 -17.64
N ILE A 401 -6.17 -19.74 -18.78
CA ILE A 401 -5.51 -20.35 -19.91
C ILE A 401 -4.84 -19.25 -20.71
N ILE A 402 -3.52 -19.37 -20.89
CA ILE A 402 -2.68 -18.36 -21.51
C ILE A 402 -1.98 -18.97 -22.72
N THR A 403 -2.25 -18.45 -23.90
CA THR A 403 -1.57 -18.82 -25.14
C THR A 403 -0.48 -17.82 -25.44
N LEU A 404 0.73 -18.32 -25.67
CA LEU A 404 1.95 -17.55 -25.82
C LEU A 404 2.49 -17.62 -27.25
N LYS A 405 3.12 -16.55 -27.71
CA LYS A 405 3.66 -16.42 -29.06
C LYS A 405 4.80 -17.41 -29.36
N LYS A 406 5.69 -17.63 -28.39
CA LYS A 406 6.83 -18.56 -28.52
C LYS A 406 6.55 -19.84 -27.71
N PRO A 407 7.11 -20.99 -28.13
CA PRO A 407 6.99 -22.22 -27.36
C PRO A 407 7.54 -22.07 -25.93
N VAL A 408 6.88 -22.75 -25.00
CA VAL A 408 7.26 -22.81 -23.58
C VAL A 408 8.04 -24.08 -23.34
N ALA A 409 9.18 -24.02 -22.67
CA ALA A 409 9.97 -25.17 -22.30
C ALA A 409 9.16 -26.15 -21.41
N VAL A 410 9.41 -27.47 -21.55
CA VAL A 410 8.61 -28.49 -20.85
C VAL A 410 8.75 -28.40 -19.33
N ASP A 411 9.92 -28.06 -18.83
CA ASP A 411 10.22 -27.93 -17.41
C ASP A 411 9.52 -26.76 -16.72
N ILE A 412 9.08 -25.74 -17.46
CA ILE A 412 8.36 -24.58 -16.90
C ILE A 412 7.04 -24.98 -16.23
N ALA A 413 6.42 -26.07 -16.66
CA ALA A 413 5.14 -26.54 -16.12
C ALA A 413 5.27 -27.49 -14.91
N ASN A 414 6.43 -27.66 -14.32
CA ASN A 414 6.66 -28.57 -13.20
C ASN A 414 6.17 -28.02 -11.83
N GLY A 415 5.51 -26.85 -11.81
CA GLY A 415 5.02 -26.20 -10.60
C GLY A 415 6.04 -25.32 -9.88
N GLU A 416 7.26 -25.19 -10.42
CA GLU A 416 8.34 -24.38 -9.84
C GLU A 416 8.46 -22.99 -10.48
N TYR A 417 7.63 -22.69 -11.48
CA TYR A 417 7.68 -21.42 -12.18
C TYR A 417 6.44 -20.56 -11.96
N GLY A 418 6.68 -19.27 -11.80
CA GLY A 418 5.70 -18.21 -11.97
C GLY A 418 5.84 -17.53 -13.33
N ILE A 419 4.81 -16.79 -13.71
CA ILE A 419 4.80 -15.88 -14.85
C ILE A 419 4.41 -14.49 -14.35
N GLU A 420 5.13 -13.45 -14.79
CA GLU A 420 4.81 -12.05 -14.51
C GLU A 420 4.49 -11.31 -15.81
N ASN A 421 3.57 -10.34 -15.69
CA ASN A 421 3.22 -9.42 -16.74
C ASN A 421 4.11 -8.18 -16.67
N LEU A 422 4.77 -7.81 -17.75
CA LEU A 422 5.70 -6.68 -17.83
C LEU A 422 5.09 -5.41 -18.41
N GLU A 423 3.85 -5.46 -18.92
CA GLU A 423 3.14 -4.25 -19.35
C GLU A 423 2.52 -3.53 -18.15
N TRP A 424 2.05 -4.27 -17.16
CA TRP A 424 1.45 -3.73 -15.93
C TRP A 424 2.51 -3.52 -14.84
N THR A 425 3.49 -2.65 -15.17
CA THR A 425 4.63 -2.29 -14.31
C THR A 425 4.86 -0.78 -14.37
N PRO A 426 4.54 -0.02 -13.30
CA PRO A 426 4.63 1.43 -13.32
C PRO A 426 6.03 1.94 -13.02
N SER A 427 6.35 3.13 -13.51
CA SER A 427 7.38 3.97 -12.92
C SER A 427 6.84 4.68 -11.67
N VAL A 428 7.71 4.99 -10.70
CA VAL A 428 7.28 5.58 -9.43
C VAL A 428 8.09 6.84 -9.12
N TYR A 429 7.37 7.89 -8.72
CA TYR A 429 7.95 9.09 -8.12
C TYR A 429 7.32 9.34 -6.75
N PHE A 430 8.09 9.06 -5.69
CA PHE A 430 7.67 9.18 -4.30
C PHE A 430 8.52 10.27 -3.62
N ALA A 431 7.94 11.46 -3.38
CA ALA A 431 8.71 12.63 -2.96
C ALA A 431 7.98 13.53 -1.96
N ASP A 432 8.77 14.23 -1.13
CA ASP A 432 8.29 15.25 -0.20
C ASP A 432 7.22 14.73 0.80
N ASN A 433 7.20 13.42 1.08
CA ASN A 433 6.26 12.78 2.00
C ASN A 433 6.85 12.64 3.40
N VAL A 434 5.97 12.57 4.40
CA VAL A 434 6.29 12.23 5.79
C VAL A 434 5.71 10.87 6.12
N ILE A 435 6.54 9.93 6.55
CA ILE A 435 6.16 8.57 6.95
C ILE A 435 6.55 8.39 8.40
N ARG A 436 5.58 8.11 9.29
CA ARG A 436 5.88 7.97 10.72
C ARG A 436 4.93 7.07 11.50
N ASN A 437 5.44 6.56 12.62
CA ASN A 437 4.64 5.86 13.63
C ASN A 437 3.84 4.68 13.08
N ASN A 438 4.33 4.03 12.03
CA ASN A 438 3.67 2.89 11.41
C ASN A 438 4.25 1.55 11.86
N ARG A 439 3.44 0.54 11.74
CA ARG A 439 3.89 -0.85 11.86
C ARG A 439 4.63 -1.25 10.59
N ALA A 440 5.65 -2.09 10.75
CA ALA A 440 6.49 -2.74 9.72
C ALA A 440 7.29 -1.76 8.85
N ARG A 441 7.00 -1.63 7.58
CA ARG A 441 7.87 -0.96 6.61
C ARG A 441 7.37 0.44 6.27
N GLY A 442 8.28 1.27 5.75
CA GLY A 442 7.92 2.58 5.24
C GLY A 442 7.39 2.49 3.81
N ALA A 443 8.24 2.13 2.85
CA ALA A 443 7.88 2.10 1.43
C ALA A 443 8.36 0.82 0.76
N LEU A 444 7.51 0.20 -0.05
CA LEU A 444 7.79 -1.00 -0.84
C LEU A 444 7.72 -0.70 -2.34
N PHE A 445 8.75 -1.14 -3.08
CA PHE A 445 8.75 -1.03 -4.54
C PHE A 445 9.24 -2.33 -5.16
N SER A 446 8.42 -2.90 -6.04
CA SER A 446 8.68 -4.15 -6.75
C SER A 446 8.30 -3.99 -8.22
N THR A 447 9.02 -3.12 -8.94
CA THR A 447 8.81 -2.84 -10.36
C THR A 447 10.13 -2.77 -11.13
N PRO A 448 10.20 -3.26 -12.38
CA PRO A 448 11.39 -3.13 -13.23
C PRO A 448 11.59 -1.72 -13.79
N GLU A 449 10.60 -0.86 -13.69
CA GLU A 449 10.63 0.51 -14.19
C GLU A 449 11.41 1.44 -13.25
N LYS A 450 11.51 2.72 -13.63
CA LYS A 450 12.25 3.71 -12.86
C LYS A 450 11.52 4.07 -11.58
N VAL A 451 12.22 3.93 -10.43
CA VAL A 451 11.74 4.38 -9.11
C VAL A 451 12.63 5.52 -8.62
N VAL A 452 12.02 6.63 -8.22
CA VAL A 452 12.70 7.75 -7.56
C VAL A 452 12.04 8.02 -6.23
N VAL A 453 12.83 7.91 -5.14
CA VAL A 453 12.41 8.18 -3.76
C VAL A 453 13.26 9.34 -3.24
N GLU A 454 12.68 10.54 -3.14
CA GLU A 454 13.48 11.70 -2.78
C GLU A 454 12.78 12.72 -1.88
N ARG A 455 13.55 13.38 -1.03
CA ARG A 455 13.10 14.43 -0.10
C ARG A 455 12.00 13.98 0.86
N ASN A 456 11.93 12.67 1.16
CA ASN A 456 10.99 12.15 2.15
C ASN A 456 11.60 12.16 3.54
N PHE A 457 10.74 12.24 4.54
CA PHE A 457 11.10 12.09 5.94
C PHE A 457 10.50 10.80 6.52
N PHE A 458 11.36 9.82 6.77
CA PHE A 458 11.00 8.57 7.44
C PHE A 458 11.35 8.72 8.93
N ASP A 459 10.32 8.80 9.77
CA ASP A 459 10.45 9.05 11.19
C ASP A 459 9.92 7.87 12.01
N HIS A 460 10.82 7.08 12.60
CA HIS A 460 10.51 5.93 13.46
C HIS A 460 9.58 4.91 12.76
N THR A 461 9.87 4.58 11.50
CA THR A 461 9.31 3.37 10.90
C THR A 461 9.76 2.16 11.70
N SER A 462 8.83 1.37 12.24
CA SER A 462 9.20 0.34 13.21
C SER A 462 10.02 -0.82 12.61
N GLY A 463 9.91 -1.05 11.31
CA GLY A 463 10.79 -1.93 10.54
C GLY A 463 11.69 -1.15 9.57
N THR A 464 11.97 -1.73 8.41
CA THR A 464 12.78 -1.08 7.36
C THR A 464 12.06 0.14 6.78
N ALA A 465 12.80 1.21 6.49
CA ALA A 465 12.20 2.40 5.90
C ALA A 465 11.87 2.21 4.41
N ILE A 466 12.75 1.50 3.68
CA ILE A 466 12.50 1.18 2.25
C ILE A 466 12.83 -0.29 2.01
N LEU A 467 11.88 -1.01 1.40
CA LEU A 467 12.05 -2.40 0.98
C LEU A 467 11.93 -2.50 -0.55
N LEU A 468 12.91 -3.17 -1.16
CA LEU A 468 12.84 -3.65 -2.53
C LEU A 468 12.70 -5.17 -2.48
N CYS A 469 11.54 -5.69 -2.83
CA CYS A 469 11.19 -7.10 -2.65
C CYS A 469 11.03 -7.82 -3.99
N GLY A 470 10.27 -8.84 -4.00
CA GLY A 470 9.85 -9.77 -5.05
C GLY A 470 9.65 -11.13 -4.41
N ASP A 471 8.44 -11.67 -4.49
CA ASP A 471 8.04 -12.91 -3.82
C ASP A 471 7.15 -13.76 -4.72
N CYS A 472 7.64 -14.91 -5.15
CA CYS A 472 6.86 -15.89 -5.92
C CYS A 472 6.43 -17.10 -5.07
N ASN A 473 6.35 -16.98 -3.74
CA ASN A 473 6.08 -18.10 -2.84
C ASN A 473 5.02 -17.83 -1.78
N GLY A 474 4.98 -16.62 -1.20
CA GLY A 474 4.05 -16.24 -0.15
C GLY A 474 2.96 -15.30 -0.67
N TRP A 475 3.29 -14.04 -0.89
CA TRP A 475 2.35 -13.03 -1.38
C TRP A 475 2.17 -13.03 -2.89
N PHE A 476 3.12 -13.59 -3.65
CA PHE A 476 3.14 -13.61 -5.11
C PHE A 476 3.18 -12.21 -5.73
N GLU A 477 3.90 -11.30 -5.08
CA GLU A 477 4.11 -9.93 -5.53
C GLU A 477 5.34 -9.82 -6.43
N THR A 478 5.18 -9.26 -7.65
CA THR A 478 6.28 -9.04 -8.60
C THR A 478 6.97 -7.71 -8.23
N GLY A 479 8.11 -7.39 -8.67
CA GLY A 479 9.02 -7.87 -9.70
C GLY A 479 10.42 -7.37 -9.39
N ALA A 480 11.31 -7.61 -10.32
CA ALA A 480 12.72 -7.29 -10.14
C ALA A 480 13.03 -5.80 -10.37
N CYS A 481 13.52 -5.10 -9.34
CA CYS A 481 13.92 -3.69 -9.46
C CYS A 481 15.16 -3.52 -10.34
N ARG A 482 15.12 -2.61 -11.31
CA ARG A 482 16.20 -2.37 -12.29
C ARG A 482 16.84 -1.00 -12.19
N ASN A 483 16.09 0.02 -11.79
CA ASN A 483 16.56 1.42 -11.83
C ASN A 483 15.94 2.20 -10.66
N VAL A 484 16.57 2.12 -9.50
CA VAL A 484 16.06 2.75 -8.26
C VAL A 484 17.03 3.81 -7.78
N ILE A 485 16.53 5.01 -7.52
CA ILE A 485 17.28 6.14 -6.98
C ILE A 485 16.62 6.57 -5.67
N ILE A 486 17.38 6.48 -4.57
CA ILE A 486 16.98 6.89 -3.22
C ILE A 486 17.89 8.04 -2.82
N ARG A 487 17.37 9.29 -2.80
CA ARG A 487 18.21 10.46 -2.58
C ARG A 487 17.55 11.57 -1.77
N ASN A 488 18.38 12.36 -1.11
CA ASN A 488 17.94 13.54 -0.33
C ASN A 488 16.84 13.22 0.71
N ASN A 489 16.74 11.97 1.17
CA ASN A 489 15.80 11.59 2.22
C ASN A 489 16.44 11.73 3.60
N ARG A 490 15.62 11.90 4.63
CA ARG A 490 15.99 11.82 6.02
C ARG A 490 15.36 10.59 6.66
N PHE A 491 16.18 9.75 7.29
CA PHE A 491 15.77 8.56 8.02
C PHE A 491 16.12 8.75 9.49
N VAL A 492 15.13 8.68 10.38
CA VAL A 492 15.34 8.80 11.82
C VAL A 492 14.84 7.54 12.53
N ASN A 493 15.75 6.86 13.21
CA ASN A 493 15.48 5.74 14.10
C ASN A 493 14.50 4.68 13.54
N ALA A 494 14.72 4.24 12.30
CA ALA A 494 14.04 3.05 11.78
C ALA A 494 14.55 1.78 12.48
N LEU A 495 13.86 0.65 12.30
CA LEU A 495 14.19 -0.65 12.89
C LEU A 495 14.04 -0.69 14.42
N THR A 496 13.07 0.00 14.99
CA THR A 496 12.74 -0.11 16.42
C THR A 496 12.08 -1.43 16.79
N SER A 497 11.71 -2.24 15.79
CA SER A 497 11.12 -3.58 15.94
C SER A 497 11.63 -4.55 14.88
N MET A 498 11.44 -5.85 15.10
CA MET A 498 11.80 -6.92 14.18
C MET A 498 10.56 -7.44 13.45
N PHE A 499 10.40 -7.04 12.20
CA PHE A 499 9.38 -7.56 11.29
C PHE A 499 10.02 -8.35 10.15
N GLN A 500 9.19 -9.01 9.35
CA GLN A 500 9.62 -9.73 8.14
C GLN A 500 10.33 -8.79 7.15
N PHE A 501 11.44 -9.24 6.56
CA PHE A 501 12.26 -8.51 5.58
C PHE A 501 12.94 -7.21 6.10
N THR A 502 13.05 -7.04 7.40
CA THR A 502 13.58 -5.81 8.02
C THR A 502 15.00 -6.00 8.56
N ASN A 503 15.99 -6.14 7.68
CA ASN A 503 17.38 -6.44 8.02
C ASN A 503 18.33 -5.24 7.91
N GLY A 504 17.84 -4.12 7.44
CA GLY A 504 18.53 -2.82 7.33
C GLY A 504 17.52 -1.69 7.21
N ILE A 505 17.95 -0.44 7.40
CA ILE A 505 17.10 0.74 7.18
C ILE A 505 16.59 0.75 5.73
N ILE A 506 17.46 0.38 4.78
CA ILE A 506 17.09 0.05 3.40
C ILE A 506 17.37 -1.44 3.20
N SER A 507 16.33 -2.20 2.90
CA SER A 507 16.42 -3.64 2.65
C SER A 507 16.12 -3.95 1.19
N ILE A 508 17.05 -4.63 0.52
CA ILE A 508 16.86 -5.25 -0.80
C ILE A 508 16.74 -6.74 -0.53
N TYR A 509 15.50 -7.22 -0.39
CA TYR A 509 15.23 -8.56 0.13
C TYR A 509 14.19 -9.32 -0.69
N PRO A 510 14.55 -9.83 -1.88
CA PRO A 510 13.70 -10.78 -2.58
C PRO A 510 13.60 -12.08 -1.80
N GLU A 511 12.42 -12.71 -1.81
CA GLU A 511 12.20 -14.01 -1.20
C GLU A 511 12.78 -15.12 -2.09
N ILE A 512 13.98 -15.59 -1.75
CA ILE A 512 14.71 -16.61 -2.52
C ILE A 512 14.97 -17.82 -1.64
N PRO A 513 14.14 -18.88 -1.75
CA PRO A 513 14.31 -20.10 -0.94
C PRO A 513 15.65 -20.82 -1.15
N ASP A 514 16.18 -20.84 -2.38
CA ASP A 514 17.45 -21.47 -2.71
C ASP A 514 18.42 -20.47 -3.35
N LEU A 515 18.96 -19.58 -2.52
CA LEU A 515 19.94 -18.59 -2.95
C LEU A 515 21.26 -19.24 -3.40
N ALA A 516 21.63 -20.39 -2.84
CA ALA A 516 22.87 -21.07 -3.16
C ALA A 516 22.89 -21.58 -4.61
N SER A 517 21.77 -22.08 -5.12
CA SER A 517 21.65 -22.57 -6.50
C SER A 517 21.44 -21.45 -7.53
N GLN A 518 21.14 -20.23 -7.11
CA GLN A 518 20.90 -19.10 -8.01
C GLN A 518 22.16 -18.75 -8.82
N GLN A 519 22.06 -18.66 -10.14
CA GLN A 519 23.17 -18.31 -11.05
C GLN A 519 23.11 -16.85 -11.50
N LYS A 520 21.91 -16.26 -11.61
CA LYS A 520 21.71 -14.87 -12.05
C LYS A 520 21.07 -14.04 -10.93
N TYR A 521 21.46 -12.79 -10.84
CA TYR A 521 20.91 -11.86 -9.84
C TYR A 521 19.46 -11.50 -10.17
N PHE A 522 18.63 -11.37 -9.11
CA PHE A 522 17.23 -10.99 -9.29
C PHE A 522 17.09 -9.48 -9.57
N HIS A 523 17.72 -8.62 -8.77
CA HIS A 523 17.67 -7.17 -8.95
C HIS A 523 18.86 -6.63 -9.76
N GLY A 524 18.70 -5.40 -10.30
CA GLY A 524 19.75 -4.69 -11.03
C GLY A 524 20.07 -5.29 -12.40
N GLY A 525 21.33 -5.18 -12.82
CA GLY A 525 21.84 -5.68 -14.09
C GLY A 525 21.83 -4.64 -15.23
N ASN A 526 22.50 -4.96 -16.34
CA ASN A 526 22.61 -4.08 -17.53
C ASN A 526 23.19 -2.68 -17.23
N GLY A 527 24.10 -2.58 -16.24
CA GLY A 527 24.69 -1.30 -15.82
C GLY A 527 23.78 -0.39 -15.01
N LYS A 528 22.56 -0.85 -14.69
CA LYS A 528 21.60 -0.21 -13.79
C LYS A 528 21.53 -0.97 -12.48
N GLY A 529 20.87 -0.42 -11.48
CA GLY A 529 20.73 -1.03 -10.15
C GLY A 529 20.11 -0.06 -9.17
N VAL A 530 20.58 -0.10 -7.93
CA VAL A 530 20.12 0.77 -6.85
C VAL A 530 21.20 1.79 -6.51
N VAL A 531 20.83 3.06 -6.50
CA VAL A 531 21.68 4.18 -6.10
C VAL A 531 21.07 4.83 -4.85
N ILE A 532 21.83 4.85 -3.77
CA ILE A 532 21.47 5.47 -2.48
C ILE A 532 22.45 6.62 -2.27
N GLU A 533 21.98 7.86 -2.41
CA GLU A 533 22.87 9.02 -2.44
C GLU A 533 22.28 10.25 -1.73
N ASP A 534 23.17 11.07 -1.18
CA ASP A 534 22.83 12.37 -0.57
C ASP A 534 21.73 12.27 0.52
N ASN A 535 21.62 11.13 1.23
CA ASN A 535 20.67 10.94 2.31
C ASN A 535 21.29 11.22 3.68
N LEU A 536 20.43 11.58 4.64
CA LEU A 536 20.76 11.67 6.05
C LEU A 536 20.15 10.49 6.82
N PHE A 537 21.02 9.70 7.47
CA PHE A 537 20.61 8.62 8.37
C PHE A 537 20.97 9.00 9.82
N GLU A 538 19.98 9.10 10.67
CA GLU A 538 20.11 9.26 12.11
C GLU A 538 19.64 7.95 12.75
N THR A 539 20.55 7.16 13.33
CA THR A 539 20.25 5.80 13.76
C THR A 539 20.90 5.45 15.08
N PHE A 540 20.22 4.64 15.87
CA PHE A 540 20.70 4.11 17.16
C PHE A 540 21.41 2.75 17.02
N ASP A 541 21.22 2.01 15.91
CA ASP A 541 21.79 0.66 15.72
C ASP A 541 22.63 0.59 14.44
N ALA A 542 23.30 -0.54 14.24
CA ALA A 542 24.26 -0.71 13.16
C ALA A 542 23.65 -0.80 11.74
N PRO A 543 22.57 -1.54 11.47
CA PRO A 543 22.14 -1.88 10.12
C PRO A 543 21.70 -0.65 9.29
N ILE A 544 22.41 -0.35 8.20
CA ILE A 544 22.04 0.70 7.25
C ILE A 544 21.44 0.06 5.98
N VAL A 545 22.19 -0.82 5.32
CA VAL A 545 21.77 -1.50 4.09
C VAL A 545 21.90 -3.01 4.25
N TYR A 546 20.82 -3.71 4.00
CA TYR A 546 20.82 -5.13 3.70
C TYR A 546 20.53 -5.33 2.21
N ALA A 547 21.32 -6.17 1.54
CA ALA A 547 21.08 -6.44 0.13
C ALA A 547 21.29 -7.92 -0.21
N LYS A 548 20.31 -8.50 -0.88
CA LYS A 548 20.31 -9.89 -1.38
C LYS A 548 20.06 -9.91 -2.88
N SER A 549 20.91 -10.66 -3.62
CA SER A 549 20.75 -10.93 -5.04
C SER A 549 20.58 -9.68 -5.91
N ILE A 550 21.61 -8.84 -5.94
CA ILE A 550 21.63 -7.63 -6.77
C ILE A 550 22.95 -7.47 -7.54
N ASP A 551 22.86 -7.09 -8.81
CA ASP A 551 23.98 -6.61 -9.63
C ASP A 551 23.88 -5.10 -9.84
N GLY A 552 24.71 -4.34 -9.13
CA GLY A 552 24.75 -2.88 -9.16
C GLY A 552 24.10 -2.22 -7.92
N LEU A 553 24.92 -1.93 -6.91
CA LEU A 553 24.53 -1.21 -5.70
C LEU A 553 25.54 -0.10 -5.41
N VAL A 554 25.09 1.14 -5.39
CA VAL A 554 25.93 2.31 -5.13
C VAL A 554 25.42 3.04 -3.90
N PHE A 555 26.29 3.21 -2.89
CA PHE A 555 26.02 3.99 -1.69
C PHE A 555 27.04 5.15 -1.61
N ARG A 556 26.59 6.39 -1.84
CA ARG A 556 27.51 7.54 -1.95
C ARG A 556 26.94 8.83 -1.39
N ASN A 557 27.85 9.71 -0.93
CA ASN A 557 27.56 11.06 -0.44
C ASN A 557 26.51 11.08 0.69
N ASN A 558 26.30 9.98 1.39
CA ASN A 558 25.35 9.92 2.51
C ASN A 558 26.04 10.36 3.79
N LYS A 559 25.23 10.90 4.72
CA LYS A 559 25.65 11.22 6.07
C LYS A 559 24.96 10.30 7.07
N ILE A 560 25.75 9.61 7.89
CA ILE A 560 25.29 8.66 8.91
C ILE A 560 25.66 9.18 10.28
N ILE A 561 24.66 9.52 11.08
CA ILE A 561 24.80 10.00 12.46
C ILE A 561 24.32 8.91 13.40
N GLN A 562 25.26 8.38 14.19
CA GLN A 562 24.93 7.45 15.28
C GLN A 562 24.41 8.27 16.47
N ASN A 563 23.23 7.90 16.99
CA ASN A 563 22.66 8.46 18.22
C ASN A 563 22.53 7.39 19.33
N ASN A 564 22.02 7.76 20.49
CA ASN A 564 21.80 6.89 21.63
C ASN A 564 20.33 6.92 22.10
N ASP A 565 19.40 7.20 21.21
CA ASP A 565 17.99 7.33 21.56
C ASP A 565 17.38 6.01 22.02
N PHE A 566 17.90 4.89 21.48
CA PHE A 566 17.51 3.54 21.87
C PHE A 566 18.74 2.66 22.06
N LYS A 567 18.57 1.56 22.84
CA LYS A 567 19.63 0.56 23.02
C LYS A 567 19.70 -0.33 21.77
N PRO A 568 20.88 -0.51 21.13
CA PRO A 568 21.02 -1.40 19.97
C PRO A 568 20.59 -2.84 20.29
N PHE A 569 19.72 -3.45 19.44
CA PHE A 569 19.22 -4.81 19.67
C PHE A 569 19.19 -5.69 18.42
N HIS A 570 19.32 -5.11 17.23
CA HIS A 570 19.21 -5.85 15.99
C HIS A 570 20.25 -6.96 15.87
N TRP A 571 19.87 -8.13 15.33
CA TRP A 571 20.79 -9.28 15.17
C TRP A 571 21.93 -8.99 14.18
N ASN A 572 21.64 -8.27 13.08
CA ASN A 572 22.66 -7.80 12.15
C ASN A 572 23.50 -6.70 12.82
N LYS A 573 24.81 -6.93 12.95
CA LYS A 573 25.75 -5.99 13.58
C LYS A 573 26.63 -5.24 12.58
N HIS A 574 26.36 -5.43 11.27
CA HIS A 574 27.09 -4.78 10.19
C HIS A 574 26.27 -3.65 9.58
N ARG A 575 26.92 -2.55 9.20
CA ARG A 575 26.25 -1.45 8.50
C ARG A 575 25.78 -1.85 7.11
N PHE A 576 26.54 -2.73 6.46
CA PHE A 576 26.25 -3.29 5.14
C PHE A 576 26.34 -4.81 5.22
N LEU A 577 25.21 -5.49 5.14
CA LEU A 577 25.14 -6.95 5.05
C LEU A 577 24.72 -7.31 3.63
N LEU A 578 25.60 -8.00 2.90
CA LEU A 578 25.51 -8.23 1.46
C LEU A 578 25.53 -9.73 1.16
N GLU A 579 24.43 -10.26 0.62
CA GLU A 579 24.28 -11.66 0.23
C GLU A 579 24.15 -11.77 -1.29
N LYS A 580 25.12 -12.36 -1.95
CA LYS A 580 25.14 -12.44 -3.41
C LYS A 580 24.93 -11.07 -4.08
N VAL A 581 25.89 -10.16 -3.83
CA VAL A 581 25.90 -8.80 -4.37
C VAL A 581 27.10 -8.62 -5.28
N LYS A 582 26.87 -8.06 -6.47
CA LYS A 582 27.91 -7.74 -7.45
C LYS A 582 27.91 -6.23 -7.75
N ASN A 583 29.06 -5.72 -8.14
CA ASN A 583 29.24 -4.30 -8.48
C ASN A 583 28.81 -3.35 -7.34
N PHE A 584 29.10 -3.72 -6.09
CA PHE A 584 28.91 -2.85 -4.92
C PHE A 584 29.95 -1.73 -4.90
N LYS A 585 29.51 -0.50 -4.67
CA LYS A 585 30.39 0.68 -4.53
C LYS A 585 29.93 1.52 -3.35
N ILE A 586 30.88 1.85 -2.47
CA ILE A 586 30.69 2.75 -1.33
C ILE A 586 31.75 3.86 -1.42
N LYS A 587 31.35 5.14 -1.41
CA LYS A 587 32.29 6.26 -1.54
C LYS A 587 31.73 7.59 -1.06
N ASN A 588 32.60 8.47 -0.59
CA ASN A 588 32.30 9.85 -0.20
C ASN A 588 31.17 9.95 0.85
N ASN A 589 31.07 8.97 1.76
CA ASN A 589 30.06 9.02 2.83
C ASN A 589 30.72 9.52 4.13
N GLU A 590 29.93 10.24 4.94
CA GLU A 590 30.34 10.70 6.26
C GLU A 590 29.72 9.79 7.34
N PHE A 591 30.55 9.25 8.24
CA PHE A 591 30.10 8.44 9.37
C PHE A 591 30.56 9.10 10.69
N SER A 592 29.62 9.50 11.55
CA SER A 592 29.93 10.19 12.81
C SER A 592 30.84 9.38 13.76
N THR A 593 30.81 8.06 13.66
CA THR A 593 31.64 7.15 14.48
C THR A 593 32.79 6.53 13.68
N GLY A 594 33.12 7.06 12.50
CA GLY A 594 34.10 6.50 11.57
C GLY A 594 33.54 5.30 10.77
N PHE A 595 34.33 4.85 9.81
CA PHE A 595 33.99 3.70 8.95
C PHE A 595 35.22 2.79 8.79
N ASP A 596 35.00 1.51 9.07
CA ASP A 596 36.00 0.45 8.84
C ASP A 596 35.39 -0.60 7.93
N TYR A 597 35.90 -0.67 6.69
CA TYR A 597 35.35 -1.59 5.66
C TYR A 597 35.29 -3.05 6.12
N ASN A 598 36.32 -3.52 6.84
CA ASN A 598 36.40 -4.92 7.28
C ASN A 598 35.41 -5.25 8.41
N LYS A 599 35.01 -4.26 9.18
CA LYS A 599 34.07 -4.39 10.30
C LYS A 599 32.64 -4.11 9.85
N ASP A 600 32.47 -3.07 9.05
CA ASP A 600 31.17 -2.51 8.74
C ASP A 600 30.49 -3.18 7.53
N VAL A 601 31.28 -3.83 6.65
CA VAL A 601 30.78 -4.53 5.45
C VAL A 601 30.97 -6.03 5.61
N LYS A 602 29.90 -6.78 5.52
CA LYS A 602 29.89 -8.24 5.54
C LYS A 602 29.33 -8.79 4.24
N PHE A 603 30.14 -9.59 3.55
CA PHE A 603 29.68 -10.40 2.41
C PHE A 603 29.38 -11.82 2.88
N ASN A 604 28.19 -12.32 2.54
CA ASN A 604 27.82 -13.72 2.63
C ASN A 604 27.67 -14.22 1.16
N TYR A 605 28.52 -15.19 0.80
CA TYR A 605 28.57 -15.76 -0.56
C TYR A 605 27.73 -17.03 -0.67
#